data_b1630f1dbabd4c650368b3d179e1ecbf
#
_entry.id   b1630f1dbabd4c650368b3d179e1ecbf
#
_cell.length_a   1.000
_cell.length_b   1.000
_cell.length_c   1.000
_cell.angle_alpha   90.00
_cell.angle_beta   90.00
_cell.angle_gamma   90.00
#
_symmetry.space_group_name_H-M   'P 1'
#
loop_
_entity.id
_entity.type
_entity.pdbx_description
1 polymer ?
#
loop_
_entity_poly.entity_id
_entity_poly.type
_entity_poly.pdbx_seq_one_letter_code
_entity_poly.pdbx_strand_id
1 'polypeptide(L)'
;MEKNRVRLTIGGLDYHLTTDGDVNEIKNIGEEVDEVITDLLQRHPRLSQVQSAVLCALEYADRYHQAERNADYLKAQIQVYMEDAARAKTEAEMARREAERMTRDLRSIRRSLEEKDQL
;
A
#
# COMPACT_ATOMS: atom_id res chain seq x y z
N MET A 1 8.05 -29.49 6.19
CA MET A 1 7.03 -28.79 5.39
C MET A 1 6.56 -29.72 4.28
N GLU A 2 5.28 -29.92 4.20
CA GLU A 2 4.69 -30.73 3.15
C GLU A 2 4.63 -29.90 1.88
N LYS A 3 5.18 -30.47 0.79
CA LYS A 3 5.05 -29.88 -0.53
C LYS A 3 3.82 -30.42 -1.20
N ASN A 4 2.97 -29.53 -1.65
CA ASN A 4 1.73 -29.86 -2.35
C ASN A 4 1.96 -29.85 -3.84
N ARG A 5 1.37 -30.84 -4.53
CA ARG A 5 1.38 -30.89 -6.00
C ARG A 5 0.17 -30.15 -6.53
N VAL A 6 0.41 -29.32 -7.54
CA VAL A 6 -0.65 -28.55 -8.19
C VAL A 6 -0.57 -28.78 -9.68
N ARG A 7 -1.73 -29.04 -10.29
CA ARG A 7 -1.85 -29.15 -11.75
C ARG A 7 -2.47 -27.85 -12.28
N LEU A 8 -1.79 -27.24 -13.25
CA LEU A 8 -2.26 -26.03 -13.91
C LEU A 8 -2.40 -26.29 -15.40
N THR A 9 -3.46 -25.78 -16.01
CA THR A 9 -3.63 -25.78 -17.46
C THR A 9 -3.48 -24.37 -17.97
N ILE A 10 -2.43 -24.13 -18.73
CA ILE A 10 -2.09 -22.79 -19.24
C ILE A 10 -1.86 -22.86 -20.73
N GLY A 11 -2.63 -22.09 -21.51
CA GLY A 11 -2.52 -22.08 -22.96
C GLY A 11 -2.83 -23.44 -23.60
N GLY A 12 -3.66 -24.23 -22.94
CA GLY A 12 -4.02 -25.56 -23.42
C GLY A 12 -3.05 -26.67 -23.02
N LEU A 13 -1.98 -26.35 -22.29
CA LEU A 13 -0.99 -27.33 -21.84
C LEU A 13 -1.05 -27.50 -20.33
N ASP A 14 -0.87 -28.73 -19.87
CA ASP A 14 -0.89 -29.08 -18.46
C ASP A 14 0.50 -28.98 -17.86
N TYR A 15 0.58 -28.34 -16.70
CA TYR A 15 1.81 -28.19 -15.93
C TYR A 15 1.60 -28.74 -14.53
N HIS A 16 2.58 -29.48 -14.04
CA HIS A 16 2.59 -30.02 -12.69
C HIS A 16 3.65 -29.30 -11.88
N LEU A 17 3.21 -28.61 -10.85
CA LEU A 17 4.08 -27.84 -9.98
C LEU A 17 4.05 -28.40 -8.57
N THR A 18 5.14 -28.21 -7.85
CA THR A 18 5.21 -28.49 -6.42
C THR A 18 5.37 -27.16 -5.69
N THR A 19 4.54 -26.91 -4.69
CA THR A 19 4.60 -25.68 -3.91
C THR A 19 4.48 -25.99 -2.43
N ASP A 20 5.20 -25.24 -1.61
CA ASP A 20 5.05 -25.21 -0.14
C ASP A 20 4.07 -24.12 0.30
N GLY A 21 3.57 -23.29 -0.65
CA GLY A 21 2.60 -22.26 -0.40
C GLY A 21 1.14 -22.73 -0.52
N ASP A 22 0.24 -21.77 -0.56
CA ASP A 22 -1.19 -22.01 -0.68
C ASP A 22 -1.54 -22.48 -2.10
N VAL A 23 -2.13 -23.67 -2.19
CA VAL A 23 -2.55 -24.29 -3.45
C VAL A 23 -3.59 -23.43 -4.17
N ASN A 24 -4.53 -22.84 -3.43
CA ASN A 24 -5.58 -22.00 -4.02
C ASN A 24 -5.01 -20.73 -4.64
N GLU A 25 -4.03 -20.13 -3.99
CA GLU A 25 -3.33 -18.95 -4.51
C GLU A 25 -2.61 -19.27 -5.84
N ILE A 26 -1.90 -20.40 -5.89
CA ILE A 26 -1.20 -20.83 -7.10
C ILE A 26 -2.19 -21.13 -8.23
N LYS A 27 -3.33 -21.75 -7.91
CA LYS A 27 -4.38 -22.00 -8.91
C LYS A 27 -4.95 -20.69 -9.48
N ASN A 28 -5.18 -19.71 -8.63
CA ASN A 28 -5.68 -18.39 -9.05
C ASN A 28 -4.66 -17.68 -9.96
N ILE A 29 -3.39 -17.73 -9.61
CA ILE A 29 -2.32 -17.20 -10.43
C ILE A 29 -2.24 -17.93 -11.78
N GLY A 30 -2.37 -19.25 -11.77
CA GLY A 30 -2.38 -20.06 -12.98
C GLY A 30 -3.53 -19.70 -13.91
N GLU A 31 -4.73 -19.49 -13.37
CA GLU A 31 -5.90 -19.06 -14.16
C GLU A 31 -5.67 -17.68 -14.78
N GLU A 32 -5.10 -16.76 -14.03
CA GLU A 32 -4.78 -15.43 -14.53
C GLU A 32 -3.76 -15.49 -15.68
N VAL A 33 -2.70 -16.27 -15.53
CA VAL A 33 -1.69 -16.45 -16.57
C VAL A 33 -2.32 -17.13 -17.81
N ASP A 34 -3.17 -18.13 -17.59
CA ASP A 34 -3.87 -18.80 -18.69
C ASP A 34 -4.72 -17.82 -19.50
N GLU A 35 -5.45 -16.94 -18.83
CA GLU A 35 -6.27 -15.92 -19.51
C GLU A 35 -5.40 -15.01 -20.38
N VAL A 36 -4.27 -14.55 -19.87
CA VAL A 36 -3.36 -13.66 -20.61
C VAL A 36 -2.79 -14.38 -21.83
N ILE A 37 -2.30 -15.60 -21.67
CA ILE A 37 -1.70 -16.37 -22.77
C ILE A 37 -2.76 -16.74 -23.81
N THR A 38 -3.93 -17.18 -23.39
CA THR A 38 -5.03 -17.52 -24.28
C THR A 38 -5.47 -16.31 -25.10
N ASP A 39 -5.59 -15.15 -24.46
CA ASP A 39 -5.95 -13.91 -25.13
C ASP A 39 -4.89 -13.52 -26.17
N LEU A 40 -3.60 -13.62 -25.84
CA LEU A 40 -2.52 -13.34 -26.77
C LEU A 40 -2.55 -14.26 -27.98
N LEU A 41 -2.78 -15.54 -27.78
CA LEU A 41 -2.86 -16.53 -28.88
C LEU A 41 -4.06 -16.29 -29.76
N GLN A 42 -5.20 -15.85 -29.22
CA GLN A 42 -6.41 -15.55 -29.97
C GLN A 42 -6.26 -14.28 -30.80
N ARG A 43 -5.65 -13.24 -30.24
CA ARG A 43 -5.45 -11.96 -30.94
C ARG A 43 -4.36 -12.05 -32.00
N HIS A 44 -3.38 -12.92 -31.77
CA HIS A 44 -2.20 -13.02 -32.64
C HIS A 44 -2.00 -14.51 -33.00
N PRO A 45 -2.77 -15.03 -34.00
CA PRO A 45 -2.71 -16.45 -34.34
C PRO A 45 -1.36 -16.95 -34.82
N ARG A 46 -0.44 -16.04 -35.20
CA ARG A 46 0.91 -16.38 -35.65
C ARG A 46 1.91 -16.57 -34.50
N LEU A 47 1.52 -16.20 -33.26
CA LEU A 47 2.39 -16.37 -32.12
C LEU A 47 2.50 -17.84 -31.75
N SER A 48 3.73 -18.28 -31.43
CA SER A 48 3.96 -19.59 -30.84
C SER A 48 3.67 -19.54 -29.33
N GLN A 49 3.57 -20.70 -28.71
CA GLN A 49 3.43 -20.81 -27.27
C GLN A 49 4.60 -20.11 -26.54
N VAL A 50 5.82 -20.32 -27.03
CA VAL A 50 7.01 -19.70 -26.43
C VAL A 50 6.96 -18.18 -26.54
N GLN A 51 6.58 -17.66 -27.69
CA GLN A 51 6.47 -16.22 -27.91
C GLN A 51 5.39 -15.61 -27.02
N SER A 52 4.24 -16.27 -26.89
CA SER A 52 3.17 -15.78 -26.01
C SER A 52 3.60 -15.80 -24.54
N ALA A 53 4.36 -16.81 -24.12
CA ALA A 53 4.90 -16.89 -22.76
C ALA A 53 5.90 -15.77 -22.48
N VAL A 54 6.78 -15.45 -23.45
CA VAL A 54 7.73 -14.34 -23.31
C VAL A 54 7.01 -13.01 -23.18
N LEU A 55 5.98 -12.76 -24.03
CA LEU A 55 5.19 -11.53 -23.95
C LEU A 55 4.45 -11.43 -22.62
N CYS A 56 3.90 -12.54 -22.15
CA CYS A 56 3.26 -12.61 -20.84
C CYS A 56 4.24 -12.27 -19.71
N ALA A 57 5.44 -12.83 -19.76
CA ALA A 57 6.48 -12.54 -18.76
C ALA A 57 6.88 -11.06 -18.77
N LEU A 58 7.01 -10.45 -19.95
CA LEU A 58 7.32 -9.03 -20.07
C LEU A 58 6.21 -8.16 -19.48
N GLU A 59 4.95 -8.51 -19.72
CA GLU A 59 3.82 -7.78 -19.16
C GLU A 59 3.82 -7.84 -17.63
N TYR A 60 4.03 -9.01 -17.05
CA TYR A 60 4.08 -9.15 -15.59
C TYR A 60 5.29 -8.45 -14.99
N ALA A 61 6.44 -8.51 -15.64
CA ALA A 61 7.61 -7.76 -15.19
C ALA A 61 7.35 -6.26 -15.17
N ASP A 62 6.69 -5.73 -16.21
CA ASP A 62 6.30 -4.32 -16.27
C ASP A 62 5.35 -3.96 -15.14
N ARG A 63 4.32 -4.76 -14.91
CA ARG A 63 3.38 -4.56 -13.80
C ARG A 63 4.08 -4.61 -12.45
N TYR A 64 5.04 -5.51 -12.29
CA TYR A 64 5.84 -5.61 -11.07
C TYR A 64 6.61 -4.31 -10.80
N HIS A 65 7.29 -3.79 -11.83
CA HIS A 65 8.04 -2.54 -11.69
C HIS A 65 7.12 -1.34 -11.43
N GLN A 66 5.95 -1.30 -12.06
CA GLN A 66 4.96 -0.27 -11.78
C GLN A 66 4.46 -0.35 -10.34
N ALA A 67 4.19 -1.56 -9.84
CA ALA A 67 3.76 -1.77 -8.46
C ALA A 67 4.84 -1.34 -7.46
N GLU A 68 6.11 -1.62 -7.75
CA GLU A 68 7.23 -1.15 -6.93
C GLU A 68 7.28 0.38 -6.86
N ARG A 69 7.17 1.05 -8.01
CA ARG A 69 7.17 2.51 -8.06
C ARG A 69 5.99 3.09 -7.28
N ASN A 70 4.81 2.49 -7.43
CA ASN A 70 3.63 2.91 -6.68
C ASN A 70 3.81 2.72 -5.18
N ALA A 71 4.41 1.59 -4.77
CA ALA A 71 4.70 1.33 -3.36
C ALA A 71 5.67 2.36 -2.78
N ASP A 72 6.73 2.69 -3.53
CA ASP A 72 7.70 3.70 -3.11
C ASP A 72 7.06 5.08 -3.00
N TYR A 73 6.21 5.43 -3.96
CA TYR A 73 5.47 6.70 -3.94
C TYR A 73 4.54 6.78 -2.72
N LEU A 74 3.79 5.70 -2.44
CA LEU A 74 2.90 5.64 -1.29
C LEU A 74 3.67 5.72 0.03
N LYS A 75 4.83 5.06 0.12
CA LYS A 75 5.70 5.16 1.30
C LYS A 75 6.17 6.59 1.53
N ALA A 76 6.55 7.28 0.45
CA ALA A 76 6.95 8.68 0.54
C ALA A 76 5.79 9.57 1.00
N GLN A 77 4.57 9.33 0.50
CA GLN A 77 3.39 10.07 0.94
C GLN A 77 3.05 9.81 2.39
N ILE A 78 3.14 8.56 2.84
CA ILE A 78 2.92 8.21 4.25
C ILE A 78 3.90 8.97 5.14
N GLN A 79 5.16 9.04 4.72
CA GLN A 79 6.19 9.77 5.47
C GLN A 79 5.82 11.25 5.61
N VAL A 80 5.37 11.88 4.53
CA VAL A 80 4.93 13.28 4.54
C VAL A 80 3.73 13.47 5.47
N TYR A 81 2.73 12.58 5.39
CA TYR A 81 1.55 12.65 6.27
C TYR A 81 1.93 12.48 7.74
N MET A 82 2.85 11.58 8.04
CA MET A 82 3.32 11.38 9.42
C MET A 82 4.04 12.61 9.95
N GLU A 83 4.88 13.25 9.14
CA GLU A 83 5.57 14.48 9.49
C GLU A 83 4.57 15.63 9.71
N ASP A 84 3.59 15.77 8.82
CA ASP A 84 2.55 16.80 8.93
C ASP A 84 1.68 16.58 10.17
N ALA A 85 1.32 15.33 10.46
CA ALA A 85 0.53 14.99 11.65
C ALA A 85 1.31 15.29 12.94
N ALA A 86 2.60 14.97 12.97
CA ALA A 86 3.46 15.26 14.12
C ALA A 86 3.58 16.77 14.34
N ARG A 87 3.75 17.54 13.26
CA ARG A 87 3.83 18.99 13.32
C ARG A 87 2.52 19.60 13.82
N ALA A 88 1.38 19.15 13.27
CA ALA A 88 0.06 19.62 13.70
C ALA A 88 -0.20 19.32 15.18
N LYS A 89 0.22 18.16 15.65
CA LYS A 89 0.10 17.79 17.07
C LYS A 89 0.93 18.72 17.95
N THR A 90 2.16 19.00 17.55
CA THR A 90 3.04 19.90 18.28
C THR A 90 2.45 21.32 18.33
N GLU A 91 1.97 21.82 17.20
CA GLU A 91 1.34 23.14 17.13
C GLU A 91 0.10 23.23 18.02
N ALA A 92 -0.72 22.18 18.02
CA ALA A 92 -1.93 22.13 18.88
C ALA A 92 -1.55 22.12 20.36
N GLU A 93 -0.54 21.35 20.75
CA GLU A 93 -0.05 21.33 22.14
C GLU A 93 0.50 22.69 22.57
N MET A 94 1.26 23.35 21.70
CA MET A 94 1.79 24.68 21.97
C MET A 94 0.67 25.72 22.13
N ALA A 95 -0.32 25.68 21.26
CA ALA A 95 -1.47 26.57 21.32
C ALA A 95 -2.27 26.37 22.63
N ARG A 96 -2.45 25.10 23.03
CA ARG A 96 -3.14 24.77 24.28
C ARG A 96 -2.39 25.30 25.50
N ARG A 97 -1.06 25.13 25.52
CA ARG A 97 -0.22 25.64 26.63
C ARG A 97 -0.27 27.15 26.71
N GLU A 98 -0.25 27.81 25.57
CA GLU A 98 -0.37 29.27 25.53
C GLU A 98 -1.73 29.73 26.03
N ALA A 99 -2.81 29.07 25.61
CA ALA A 99 -4.15 29.39 26.09
C ALA A 99 -4.28 29.18 27.61
N GLU A 100 -3.72 28.10 28.14
CA GLU A 100 -3.69 27.83 29.59
C GLU A 100 -2.92 28.91 30.35
N ARG A 101 -1.78 29.34 29.80
CA ARG A 101 -1.00 30.42 30.40
C ARG A 101 -1.78 31.73 30.42
N MET A 102 -2.42 32.08 29.32
CA MET A 102 -3.25 33.28 29.23
C MET A 102 -4.41 33.24 30.23
N THR A 103 -5.04 32.10 30.40
CA THR A 103 -6.13 31.90 31.37
C THR A 103 -5.62 32.13 32.80
N ARG A 104 -4.43 31.58 33.11
CA ARG A 104 -3.82 31.79 34.46
C ARG A 104 -3.50 33.25 34.70
N ASP A 105 -2.94 33.93 33.69
CA ASP A 105 -2.60 35.34 33.79
C ASP A 105 -3.85 36.20 34.00
N LEU A 106 -4.92 35.90 33.29
CA LEU A 106 -6.20 36.58 33.47
C LEU A 106 -6.80 36.39 34.89
N ARG A 107 -6.69 35.16 35.41
CA ARG A 107 -7.12 34.88 36.81
C ARG A 107 -6.31 35.67 37.81
N SER A 108 -5.00 35.74 37.59
CA SER A 108 -4.11 36.50 38.48
C SER A 108 -4.46 37.99 38.45
N ILE A 109 -4.69 38.56 37.28
CA ILE A 109 -5.08 39.96 37.14
C ILE A 109 -6.44 40.22 37.80
N ARG A 110 -7.37 39.34 37.62
CA ARG A 110 -8.70 39.45 38.24
C ARG A 110 -8.62 39.46 39.77
N ARG A 111 -7.81 38.57 40.34
CA ARG A 111 -7.55 38.53 41.80
C ARG A 111 -6.98 39.85 42.30
N SER A 112 -5.98 40.37 41.59
CA SER A 112 -5.36 41.65 41.97
C SER A 112 -6.36 42.80 41.97
N LEU A 113 -7.25 42.83 40.98
CA LEU A 113 -8.30 43.85 40.89
C LEU A 113 -9.35 43.71 42.02
N GLU A 114 -9.76 42.47 42.34
CA GLU A 114 -10.67 42.22 43.42
C GLU A 114 -10.09 42.59 44.79
N GLU A 115 -8.82 42.33 45.00
CA GLU A 115 -8.11 42.71 46.22
C GLU A 115 -8.03 44.24 46.36
N LYS A 116 -7.81 44.99 45.28
CA LYS A 116 -7.81 46.44 45.29
C LYS A 116 -9.20 47.02 45.58
N ASP A 117 -10.25 46.42 45.10
CA ASP A 117 -11.63 46.88 45.35
C ASP A 117 -12.07 46.66 46.78
N GLN A 118 -11.43 45.74 47.51
CA GLN A 118 -11.73 45.45 48.91
C GLN A 118 -11.03 46.39 49.89
N LEU A 119 -10.10 47.19 49.43
CA LEU A 119 -9.43 48.20 50.21
C LEU A 119 -10.25 49.48 50.13
#